data_75bd6ee5911e061d11f209d7eaf75329
#
_entry.id   75bd6ee5911e061d11f209d7eaf75329
#
_cell.length_a   1.000
_cell.length_b   1.000
_cell.length_c   1.000
_cell.angle_alpha   90.00
_cell.angle_beta   90.00
_cell.angle_gamma   90.00
#
_symmetry.space_group_name_H-M   'P 1'
#
loop_
_entity.id
_entity.type
_entity.pdbx_description
1 polymer ?
#
loop_
_entity_poly.entity_id
_entity_poly.type
_entity_poly.pdbx_seq_one_letter_code
_entity_poly.pdbx_strand_id
1 'polypeptide(L)'
;MKISILLPYKENFSPNYPGAVSLFVNDTLKLSKFKKNIKVYGNTAFKNKFSKNYRNIKLKKIFLGSQSENYMDEFIKIEKFNSSDIIEIHNRPHYLNYLINEGVKSKFVLYFHNDPLTMTGSKVLAERKFLVDACHKIIFNSTWSKKRFLENIPSGSISSEKLIVIFQSASKNKINFNNKKKWITFVGKLNRSKGYDIFGSAVI
;
A
#
# COMPACT_ATOMS: atom_id res chain seq x y z
N MET A 1 4.11 -20.32 -8.56
CA MET A 1 4.37 -18.91 -8.12
C MET A 1 3.40 -18.57 -7.02
N LYS A 2 3.89 -18.10 -5.89
CA LYS A 2 3.15 -17.72 -4.68
C LYS A 2 3.40 -16.24 -4.39
N ILE A 3 2.36 -15.48 -4.11
CA ILE A 3 2.41 -14.03 -3.93
C ILE A 3 1.82 -13.67 -2.57
N SER A 4 2.60 -12.98 -1.74
CA SER A 4 2.13 -12.36 -0.51
C SER A 4 1.97 -10.86 -0.72
N ILE A 5 0.78 -10.33 -0.45
CA ILE A 5 0.51 -8.88 -0.40
C ILE A 5 0.49 -8.47 1.07
N LEU A 6 1.44 -7.64 1.48
CA LEU A 6 1.54 -7.12 2.84
C LEU A 6 0.94 -5.72 2.92
N LEU A 7 -0.18 -5.61 3.62
CA LEU A 7 -0.85 -4.34 3.89
C LEU A 7 -0.14 -3.54 4.98
N PRO A 8 -0.29 -2.21 5.01
CA PRO A 8 0.14 -1.42 6.15
C PRO A 8 -0.48 -1.93 7.47
N TYR A 9 0.29 -1.88 8.56
CA TYR A 9 -0.25 -2.13 9.89
C TYR A 9 -1.48 -1.25 10.16
N LYS A 10 -2.55 -1.79 10.73
CA LYS A 10 -3.87 -1.18 10.94
C LYS A 10 -4.66 -0.82 9.67
N GLU A 11 -4.24 -1.26 8.49
CA GLU A 11 -5.07 -1.12 7.29
C GLU A 11 -6.25 -2.11 7.36
N ASN A 12 -7.47 -1.60 7.24
CA ASN A 12 -8.67 -2.42 7.33
C ASN A 12 -9.04 -3.06 5.99
N PHE A 13 -8.78 -4.36 5.83
CA PHE A 13 -9.22 -5.14 4.68
C PHE A 13 -10.64 -5.68 4.87
N SER A 14 -11.59 -4.75 4.98
CA SER A 14 -12.99 -5.03 5.29
C SER A 14 -13.90 -4.04 4.58
N PRO A 15 -15.13 -4.43 4.17
CA PRO A 15 -16.12 -3.47 3.70
C PRO A 15 -16.52 -2.45 4.78
N ASN A 16 -16.28 -2.77 6.06
CA ASN A 16 -16.48 -1.86 7.17
C ASN A 16 -15.23 -0.98 7.34
N TYR A 17 -15.34 0.31 7.05
CA TYR A 17 -14.25 1.31 7.13
C TYR A 17 -12.96 0.92 6.38
N PRO A 18 -13.04 0.63 5.08
CA PRO A 18 -11.87 0.26 4.30
C PRO A 18 -10.90 1.44 4.18
N GLY A 19 -9.60 1.14 4.23
CA GLY A 19 -8.59 2.08 3.77
C GLY A 19 -8.47 2.09 2.24
N ALA A 20 -7.87 3.14 1.69
CA ALA A 20 -7.69 3.27 0.24
C ALA A 20 -6.81 2.16 -0.35
N VAL A 21 -5.78 1.72 0.38
CA VAL A 21 -4.92 0.61 -0.03
C VAL A 21 -5.69 -0.70 -0.06
N SER A 22 -6.54 -0.94 0.94
CA SER A 22 -7.38 -2.14 0.99
C SER A 22 -8.38 -2.23 -0.15
N LEU A 23 -8.99 -1.10 -0.55
CA LEU A 23 -9.86 -1.04 -1.72
C LEU A 23 -9.09 -1.37 -2.99
N PHE A 24 -7.94 -0.73 -3.20
CA PHE A 24 -7.07 -0.98 -4.35
C PHE A 24 -6.68 -2.47 -4.44
N VAL A 25 -6.17 -3.04 -3.34
CA VAL A 25 -5.76 -4.45 -3.30
C VAL A 25 -6.93 -5.40 -3.54
N ASN A 26 -8.11 -5.10 -2.99
CA ASN A 26 -9.31 -5.90 -3.22
C ASN A 26 -9.74 -5.89 -4.69
N ASP A 27 -9.71 -4.72 -5.33
CA ASP A 27 -10.17 -4.60 -6.73
C ASP A 27 -9.16 -5.20 -7.70
N THR A 28 -7.87 -5.03 -7.49
CA THR A 28 -6.83 -5.71 -8.26
C THR A 28 -6.88 -7.23 -8.07
N LEU A 29 -7.09 -7.70 -6.85
CA LEU A 29 -7.24 -9.13 -6.55
C LEU A 29 -8.43 -9.77 -7.27
N LYS A 30 -9.57 -9.08 -7.34
CA LYS A 30 -10.77 -9.59 -8.05
C LYS A 30 -10.50 -9.90 -9.52
N LEU A 31 -9.72 -9.04 -10.18
CA LEU A 31 -9.43 -9.08 -11.61
C LEU A 31 -8.15 -9.87 -11.94
N SER A 32 -7.32 -10.19 -10.95
CA SER A 32 -6.05 -10.87 -11.17
C SER A 32 -6.22 -12.30 -11.64
N LYS A 33 -5.56 -12.65 -12.75
CA LYS A 33 -5.41 -14.04 -13.20
C LYS A 33 -4.64 -14.92 -12.21
N PHE A 34 -3.85 -14.32 -11.33
CA PHE A 34 -3.10 -15.00 -10.29
C PHE A 34 -3.84 -15.10 -8.95
N LYS A 35 -5.12 -14.77 -8.88
CA LYS A 35 -5.93 -14.72 -7.66
C LYS A 35 -5.78 -15.95 -6.76
N LYS A 36 -5.67 -17.15 -7.32
CA LYS A 36 -5.51 -18.41 -6.58
C LYS A 36 -4.16 -18.50 -5.85
N ASN A 37 -3.15 -17.78 -6.35
CA ASN A 37 -1.77 -17.79 -5.85
C ASN A 37 -1.49 -16.64 -4.87
N ILE A 38 -2.42 -15.69 -4.72
CA ILE A 38 -2.27 -14.50 -3.90
C ILE A 38 -2.84 -14.75 -2.51
N LYS A 39 -2.07 -14.39 -1.48
CA LYS A 39 -2.54 -14.21 -0.11
C LYS A 39 -2.33 -12.77 0.32
N VAL A 40 -3.35 -12.17 0.93
CA VAL A 40 -3.29 -10.80 1.46
C VAL A 40 -3.13 -10.87 2.97
N TYR A 41 -2.08 -10.29 3.49
CA TYR A 41 -1.76 -10.25 4.92
C TYR A 41 -2.01 -8.86 5.49
N GLY A 42 -2.60 -8.79 6.65
CA GLY A 42 -2.92 -7.55 7.34
C GLY A 42 -3.32 -7.78 8.78
N ASN A 43 -3.64 -6.69 9.48
CA ASN A 43 -4.13 -6.74 10.84
C ASN A 43 -5.40 -5.87 10.96
N THR A 44 -6.57 -6.45 10.67
CA THR A 44 -7.86 -5.79 10.82
C THR A 44 -8.70 -6.43 11.90
N ALA A 45 -9.35 -5.60 12.72
CA ALA A 45 -10.23 -6.05 13.80
C ALA A 45 -11.60 -6.55 13.32
N PHE A 46 -12.07 -6.09 12.14
CA PHE A 46 -13.40 -6.46 11.63
C PHE A 46 -13.47 -7.94 11.25
N LYS A 47 -14.56 -8.60 11.60
CA LYS A 47 -14.82 -10.02 11.24
C LYS A 47 -15.02 -10.19 9.73
N ASN A 48 -15.80 -9.30 9.10
CA ASN A 48 -16.11 -9.34 7.69
C ASN A 48 -14.89 -8.87 6.86
N LYS A 49 -14.42 -9.68 5.93
CA LYS A 49 -13.26 -9.43 5.08
C LYS A 49 -13.68 -9.33 3.62
N PHE A 50 -12.98 -8.54 2.82
CA PHE A 50 -13.26 -8.42 1.39
C PHE A 50 -13.07 -9.74 0.61
N SER A 51 -12.16 -10.61 1.05
CA SER A 51 -11.82 -11.83 0.32
C SER A 51 -11.37 -12.96 1.26
N LYS A 52 -11.67 -14.20 0.86
CA LYS A 52 -11.13 -15.42 1.48
C LYS A 52 -9.61 -15.57 1.35
N ASN A 53 -8.98 -14.82 0.47
CA ASN A 53 -7.53 -14.78 0.31
C ASN A 53 -6.82 -14.03 1.44
N TYR A 54 -7.57 -13.30 2.28
CA TYR A 54 -7.03 -12.56 3.40
C TYR A 54 -6.62 -13.48 4.57
N ARG A 55 -5.50 -13.15 5.18
CA ARG A 55 -4.97 -13.78 6.39
C ARG A 55 -4.67 -12.70 7.42
N ASN A 56 -5.30 -12.79 8.57
CA ASN A 56 -5.05 -11.85 9.66
C ASN A 56 -3.76 -12.22 10.40
N ILE A 57 -2.83 -11.29 10.49
CA ILE A 57 -1.62 -11.45 11.31
C ILE A 57 -2.04 -11.26 12.77
N LYS A 58 -1.90 -12.32 13.56
CA LYS A 58 -2.18 -12.30 15.01
C LYS A 58 -0.97 -11.73 15.73
N LEU A 59 -1.14 -10.59 16.37
CA LEU A 59 -0.07 -9.97 17.15
C LEU A 59 0.03 -10.63 18.53
N LYS A 60 1.25 -10.80 19.00
CA LYS A 60 1.52 -11.16 20.39
C LYS A 60 1.27 -9.95 21.30
N LYS A 61 0.91 -10.22 22.55
CA LYS A 61 0.93 -9.18 23.58
C LYS A 61 2.41 -8.82 23.86
N ILE A 62 2.75 -7.56 23.69
CA ILE A 62 4.08 -7.03 23.99
C ILE A 62 3.95 -5.96 25.08
N PHE A 63 4.88 -6.00 26.03
CA PHE A 63 4.95 -5.00 27.09
C PHE A 63 5.85 -3.82 26.71
N LEU A 64 6.83 -4.06 25.84
CA LEU A 64 7.78 -3.06 25.35
C LEU A 64 7.91 -3.20 23.84
N GLY A 65 8.14 -2.07 23.14
CA GLY A 65 8.33 -2.05 21.69
C GLY A 65 7.12 -1.59 20.89
N SER A 66 7.30 -1.55 19.58
CA SER A 66 6.29 -1.06 18.64
C SER A 66 5.38 -2.20 18.14
N GLN A 67 4.06 -1.97 18.15
CA GLN A 67 3.11 -2.92 17.53
C GLN A 67 3.34 -3.10 16.02
N SER A 68 3.94 -2.11 15.36
CA SER A 68 4.31 -2.21 13.95
C SER A 68 5.48 -3.17 13.74
N GLU A 69 6.44 -3.19 14.66
CA GLU A 69 7.55 -4.16 14.66
C GLU A 69 7.04 -5.57 14.93
N ASN A 70 6.22 -5.75 15.97
CA ASN A 70 5.56 -7.03 16.25
C ASN A 70 4.76 -7.55 15.04
N TYR A 71 4.11 -6.64 14.29
CA TYR A 71 3.41 -7.00 13.05
C TYR A 71 4.37 -7.53 11.98
N MET A 72 5.54 -6.90 11.82
CA MET A 72 6.57 -7.37 10.89
C MET A 72 7.18 -8.69 11.34
N ASP A 73 7.48 -8.85 12.62
CA ASP A 73 8.05 -10.10 13.17
C ASP A 73 7.12 -11.29 12.92
N GLU A 74 5.82 -11.13 13.16
CA GLU A 74 4.86 -12.20 12.91
C GLU A 74 4.68 -12.49 11.41
N PHE A 75 4.74 -11.48 10.54
CA PHE A 75 4.74 -11.70 9.09
C PHE A 75 6.01 -12.42 8.61
N ILE A 76 7.19 -12.03 9.11
CA ILE A 76 8.47 -12.66 8.80
C ILE A 76 8.46 -14.15 9.19
N LYS A 77 7.91 -14.51 10.35
CA LYS A 77 7.75 -15.92 10.75
C LYS A 77 6.89 -16.71 9.76
N ILE A 78 5.81 -16.10 9.27
CA ILE A 78 4.96 -16.73 8.24
C ILE A 78 5.75 -16.97 6.96
N GLU A 79 6.53 -15.99 6.50
CA GLU A 79 7.33 -16.11 5.28
C GLU A 79 8.52 -17.08 5.45
N LYS A 80 9.17 -17.12 6.63
CA LYS A 80 10.22 -18.11 6.93
C LYS A 80 9.69 -19.55 6.93
N PHE A 81 8.46 -19.75 7.40
CA PHE A 81 7.82 -21.07 7.41
C PHE A 81 7.30 -21.49 6.03
N ASN A 82 6.80 -20.55 5.25
CA ASN A 82 6.15 -20.82 3.96
C ASN A 82 6.39 -19.67 2.97
N SER A 83 7.63 -19.61 2.46
CA SER A 83 8.13 -18.51 1.62
C SER A 83 7.31 -18.25 0.37
N SER A 84 7.22 -17.00 0.01
CA SER A 84 6.59 -16.51 -1.22
C SER A 84 7.64 -16.18 -2.27
N ASP A 85 7.31 -16.40 -3.56
CA ASP A 85 8.18 -15.99 -4.66
C ASP A 85 8.22 -14.45 -4.79
N ILE A 86 7.09 -13.80 -4.47
CA ILE A 86 6.94 -12.36 -4.53
C ILE A 86 6.27 -11.85 -3.25
N ILE A 87 6.83 -10.80 -2.66
CA ILE A 87 6.20 -10.02 -1.60
C ILE A 87 5.91 -8.62 -2.12
N GLU A 88 4.62 -8.26 -2.15
CA GLU A 88 4.14 -6.94 -2.52
C GLU A 88 3.88 -6.12 -1.25
N ILE A 89 4.53 -4.95 -1.12
CA ILE A 89 4.49 -4.08 0.05
C ILE A 89 3.81 -2.77 -0.34
N HIS A 90 2.82 -2.32 0.43
CA HIS A 90 2.10 -1.09 0.16
C HIS A 90 2.41 0.01 1.17
N ASN A 91 2.85 1.18 0.69
CA ASN A 91 3.04 2.42 1.50
C ASN A 91 3.91 2.27 2.77
N ARG A 92 4.75 1.26 2.83
CA ARG A 92 5.63 1.03 4.00
C ARG A 92 7.04 0.62 3.54
N PRO A 93 7.79 1.54 2.92
CA PRO A 93 9.12 1.21 2.39
C PRO A 93 10.07 0.69 3.48
N HIS A 94 9.96 1.16 4.73
CA HIS A 94 10.77 0.67 5.85
C HIS A 94 10.55 -0.82 6.19
N TYR A 95 9.44 -1.45 5.78
CA TYR A 95 9.24 -2.90 5.97
C TYR A 95 10.28 -3.73 5.23
N LEU A 96 10.83 -3.18 4.15
CA LEU A 96 11.85 -3.86 3.37
C LEU A 96 13.13 -4.15 4.18
N ASN A 97 13.54 -3.20 5.04
CA ASN A 97 14.69 -3.40 5.91
C ASN A 97 14.50 -4.59 6.85
N TYR A 98 13.33 -4.75 7.46
CA TYR A 98 13.03 -5.89 8.33
C TYR A 98 13.11 -7.21 7.56
N LEU A 99 12.50 -7.26 6.37
CA LEU A 99 12.49 -8.50 5.55
C LEU A 99 13.89 -8.91 5.11
N ILE A 100 14.72 -7.96 4.69
CA ILE A 100 16.08 -8.23 4.23
C ILE A 100 16.99 -8.61 5.39
N ASN A 101 16.95 -7.88 6.50
CA ASN A 101 17.76 -8.14 7.68
C ASN A 101 17.47 -9.54 8.27
N GLU A 102 16.22 -9.99 8.16
CA GLU A 102 15.79 -11.31 8.60
C GLU A 102 16.00 -12.42 7.56
N GLY A 103 16.64 -12.10 6.43
CA GLY A 103 17.03 -13.06 5.40
C GLY A 103 15.90 -13.59 4.54
N VAL A 104 14.79 -12.85 4.40
CA VAL A 104 13.69 -13.23 3.51
C VAL A 104 14.13 -13.06 2.06
N LYS A 105 14.08 -14.16 1.27
CA LYS A 105 14.62 -14.23 -0.11
C LYS A 105 13.54 -14.16 -1.20
N SER A 106 12.56 -13.30 -1.05
CA SER A 106 11.52 -13.10 -2.06
C SER A 106 11.89 -11.97 -3.02
N LYS A 107 11.25 -11.91 -4.19
CA LYS A 107 11.27 -10.71 -5.04
C LYS A 107 10.35 -9.67 -4.42
N PHE A 108 10.89 -8.50 -4.06
CA PHE A 108 10.12 -7.43 -3.45
C PHE A 108 9.54 -6.49 -4.50
N VAL A 109 8.25 -6.18 -4.37
CA VAL A 109 7.54 -5.17 -5.16
C VAL A 109 6.97 -4.13 -4.18
N LEU A 110 7.35 -2.88 -4.34
CA LEU A 110 6.93 -1.79 -3.47
C LEU A 110 5.95 -0.86 -4.20
N TYR A 111 4.77 -0.63 -3.60
CA TYR A 111 3.77 0.32 -4.10
C TYR A 111 3.74 1.61 -3.28
N PHE A 112 3.88 2.73 -3.96
CA PHE A 112 3.65 4.06 -3.41
C PHE A 112 2.27 4.58 -3.81
N HIS A 113 1.38 4.75 -2.84
CA HIS A 113 0.06 5.37 -3.01
C HIS A 113 0.03 6.83 -2.56
N ASN A 114 1.03 7.27 -1.80
CA ASN A 114 1.20 8.63 -1.29
C ASN A 114 2.57 9.20 -1.72
N ASP A 115 2.87 10.44 -1.31
CA ASP A 115 4.18 11.07 -1.58
C ASP A 115 5.33 10.26 -0.96
N PRO A 116 6.25 9.72 -1.77
CA PRO A 116 7.38 8.94 -1.28
C PRO A 116 8.27 9.68 -0.29
N LEU A 117 8.41 11.01 -0.42
CA LEU A 117 9.29 11.81 0.43
C LEU A 117 8.72 12.04 1.84
N THR A 118 7.47 11.71 2.08
CA THR A 118 6.85 11.81 3.40
C THR A 118 6.88 10.50 4.20
N MET A 119 7.34 9.40 3.60
CA MET A 119 7.30 8.07 4.21
C MET A 119 8.62 7.66 4.84
N THR A 120 8.57 7.11 6.04
CA THR A 120 9.73 6.47 6.69
C THR A 120 10.30 5.37 5.80
N GLY A 121 11.61 5.44 5.53
CA GLY A 121 12.31 4.50 4.65
C GLY A 121 12.38 4.94 3.18
N SER A 122 11.95 6.18 2.86
CA SER A 122 12.12 6.77 1.52
C SER A 122 12.29 8.29 1.50
N LYS A 123 12.47 8.92 2.68
CA LYS A 123 12.61 10.37 2.79
C LYS A 123 13.92 10.89 2.22
N VAL A 124 15.02 10.22 2.57
CA VAL A 124 16.36 10.66 2.17
C VAL A 124 16.86 9.89 0.95
N LEU A 125 17.85 10.48 0.27
CA LEU A 125 18.41 9.93 -0.96
C LEU A 125 18.96 8.51 -0.78
N ALA A 126 19.67 8.24 0.32
CA ALA A 126 20.25 6.94 0.61
C ALA A 126 19.18 5.85 0.74
N GLU A 127 18.07 6.15 1.43
CA GLU A 127 16.93 5.23 1.56
C GLU A 127 16.34 4.88 0.19
N ARG A 128 16.16 5.89 -0.69
CA ARG A 128 15.59 5.66 -2.02
C ARG A 128 16.51 4.84 -2.92
N LYS A 129 17.83 5.07 -2.86
CA LYS A 129 18.81 4.23 -3.57
C LYS A 129 18.74 2.79 -3.09
N PHE A 130 18.76 2.59 -1.77
CA PHE A 130 18.57 1.25 -1.18
C PHE A 130 17.29 0.55 -1.68
N LEU A 131 16.16 1.26 -1.74
CA LEU A 131 14.90 0.71 -2.26
C LEU A 131 15.02 0.26 -3.73
N VAL A 132 15.70 1.05 -4.57
CA VAL A 132 15.91 0.68 -5.98
C VAL A 132 16.78 -0.58 -6.10
N ASP A 133 17.81 -0.70 -5.29
CA ASP A 133 18.69 -1.87 -5.30
C ASP A 133 17.95 -3.12 -4.80
N ALA A 134 17.24 -2.99 -3.71
CA ALA A 134 16.56 -4.08 -3.02
C ALA A 134 15.26 -4.56 -3.69
N CYS A 135 14.52 -3.67 -4.34
CA CYS A 135 13.26 -4.05 -5.00
C CYS A 135 13.48 -4.61 -6.41
N HIS A 136 12.65 -5.60 -6.74
CA HIS A 136 12.50 -6.06 -8.12
C HIS A 136 11.76 -5.02 -8.96
N LYS A 137 10.70 -4.40 -8.41
CA LYS A 137 9.95 -3.28 -9.01
C LYS A 137 9.48 -2.33 -7.93
N ILE A 138 9.42 -1.04 -8.27
CA ILE A 138 8.79 0.00 -7.47
C ILE A 138 7.68 0.63 -8.32
N ILE A 139 6.48 0.63 -7.78
CA ILE A 139 5.27 1.05 -8.50
C ILE A 139 4.72 2.33 -7.86
N PHE A 140 4.41 3.28 -8.71
CA PHE A 140 3.84 4.57 -8.34
C PHE A 140 2.44 4.72 -8.90
N ASN A 141 1.52 5.31 -8.14
CA ASN A 141 0.15 5.57 -8.59
C ASN A 141 0.03 6.74 -9.57
N SER A 142 1.10 7.51 -9.78
CA SER A 142 1.14 8.66 -10.69
C SER A 142 2.55 9.00 -11.15
N THR A 143 2.64 9.72 -12.27
CA THR A 143 3.91 10.29 -12.74
C THR A 143 4.48 11.31 -11.75
N TRP A 144 3.61 12.03 -11.03
CA TRP A 144 4.02 12.96 -9.99
C TRP A 144 4.75 12.24 -8.85
N SER A 145 4.19 11.17 -8.30
CA SER A 145 4.83 10.41 -7.22
C SER A 145 6.16 9.76 -7.66
N LYS A 146 6.25 9.30 -8.93
CA LYS A 146 7.53 8.85 -9.50
C LYS A 146 8.55 10.00 -9.58
N LYS A 147 8.16 11.19 -10.03
CA LYS A 147 9.04 12.38 -10.08
C LYS A 147 9.51 12.77 -8.68
N ARG A 148 8.61 12.77 -7.69
CA ARG A 148 8.96 13.02 -6.28
C ARG A 148 9.99 12.03 -5.76
N PHE A 149 9.83 10.75 -6.03
CA PHE A 149 10.79 9.72 -5.63
C PHE A 149 12.18 9.97 -6.25
N LEU A 150 12.24 10.50 -7.46
CA LEU A 150 13.46 10.78 -8.20
C LEU A 150 14.13 12.10 -7.83
N GLU A 151 13.51 12.96 -7.01
CA GLU A 151 14.10 14.23 -6.62
C GLU A 151 15.50 14.04 -6.00
N ASN A 152 16.44 14.86 -6.49
CA ASN A 152 17.86 14.82 -6.09
C ASN A 152 18.58 13.48 -6.36
N ILE A 153 18.01 12.60 -7.16
CA ILE A 153 18.72 11.41 -7.66
C ILE A 153 19.37 11.79 -8.99
N PRO A 154 20.70 11.69 -9.11
CA PRO A 154 21.38 12.01 -10.37
C PRO A 154 20.88 11.10 -11.50
N SER A 155 20.73 11.68 -12.70
CA SER A 155 20.33 10.92 -13.89
C SER A 155 21.32 9.79 -14.15
N GLY A 156 20.80 8.60 -14.47
CA GLY A 156 21.62 7.42 -14.73
C GLY A 156 22.17 6.69 -13.50
N SER A 157 22.01 7.24 -12.28
CA SER A 157 22.50 6.58 -11.05
C SER A 157 21.64 5.43 -10.53
N ILE A 158 20.47 5.21 -11.13
CA ILE A 158 19.56 4.14 -10.78
C ILE A 158 18.90 3.52 -12.02
N SER A 159 18.53 2.24 -11.95
CA SER A 159 17.82 1.55 -13.03
C SER A 159 16.38 2.05 -13.14
N SER A 160 16.08 2.80 -14.21
CA SER A 160 14.73 3.30 -14.50
C SER A 160 13.72 2.19 -14.83
N GLU A 161 14.19 1.03 -15.27
CA GLU A 161 13.36 -0.13 -15.63
C GLU A 161 12.61 -0.73 -14.44
N LYS A 162 13.13 -0.50 -13.23
CA LYS A 162 12.48 -0.93 -11.99
C LYS A 162 11.34 -0.01 -11.57
N LEU A 163 11.26 1.21 -12.10
CA LEU A 163 10.34 2.28 -11.69
C LEU A 163 9.14 2.38 -12.64
N ILE A 164 7.99 1.88 -12.24
CA ILE A 164 6.80 1.76 -13.06
C ILE A 164 5.70 2.68 -12.54
N VAL A 165 4.95 3.32 -13.44
CA VAL A 165 3.72 4.03 -13.11
C VAL A 165 2.53 3.17 -13.49
N ILE A 166 1.67 2.86 -12.52
CA ILE A 166 0.39 2.19 -12.74
C ILE A 166 -0.69 3.06 -12.11
N PHE A 167 -1.48 3.72 -12.96
CA PHE A 167 -2.58 4.56 -12.50
C PHE A 167 -3.65 3.74 -11.78
N GLN A 168 -4.20 4.32 -10.72
CA GLN A 168 -5.35 3.72 -10.07
C GLN A 168 -6.57 3.84 -10.97
N SER A 169 -7.37 2.78 -11.00
CA SER A 169 -8.62 2.73 -11.74
C SER A 169 -9.79 2.41 -10.81
N ALA A 170 -10.98 2.79 -11.24
CA ALA A 170 -12.23 2.43 -10.59
C ALA A 170 -13.16 1.74 -11.57
N SER A 171 -14.01 0.87 -11.07
CA SER A 171 -15.04 0.23 -11.89
C SER A 171 -16.04 1.28 -12.37
N LYS A 172 -16.39 1.25 -13.66
CA LYS A 172 -17.42 2.11 -14.22
C LYS A 172 -18.80 1.65 -13.70
N ASN A 173 -19.45 2.49 -12.93
CA ASN A 173 -20.83 2.27 -12.55
C ASN A 173 -21.77 2.82 -13.62
N LYS A 174 -22.88 2.13 -13.87
CA LYS A 174 -23.98 2.70 -14.66
C LYS A 174 -24.59 3.85 -13.85
N ILE A 175 -24.45 5.06 -14.34
CA ILE A 175 -25.00 6.26 -13.70
C ILE A 175 -26.30 6.60 -14.42
N ASN A 176 -27.41 6.69 -13.69
CA ASN A 176 -28.65 7.23 -14.20
C ASN A 176 -28.64 8.75 -13.98
N PHE A 177 -28.60 9.52 -15.07
CA PHE A 177 -28.50 10.98 -15.04
C PHE A 177 -29.88 11.68 -14.90
N ASN A 178 -30.98 10.94 -14.92
CA ASN A 178 -32.32 11.51 -14.99
C ASN A 178 -32.80 12.22 -13.71
N ASN A 179 -32.11 12.01 -12.58
CA ASN A 179 -32.48 12.58 -11.27
C ASN A 179 -31.34 13.38 -10.63
N LYS A 180 -30.65 14.19 -11.41
CA LYS A 180 -29.60 15.08 -10.86
C LYS A 180 -30.23 16.16 -9.98
N LYS A 181 -29.72 16.28 -8.76
CA LYS A 181 -30.02 17.38 -7.86
C LYS A 181 -28.99 18.50 -8.04
N LYS A 182 -29.42 19.75 -7.83
CA LYS A 182 -28.51 20.92 -7.83
C LYS A 182 -27.75 20.97 -6.48
N TRP A 183 -26.85 20.00 -6.25
CA TRP A 183 -26.07 19.98 -5.06
C TRP A 183 -24.61 20.26 -5.37
N ILE A 184 -23.94 21.03 -4.51
CA ILE A 184 -22.48 21.12 -4.44
C ILE A 184 -22.05 20.11 -3.38
N THR A 185 -21.18 19.15 -3.75
CA THR A 185 -20.86 18.03 -2.87
C THR A 185 -19.36 17.96 -2.61
N PHE A 186 -18.97 17.93 -1.33
CA PHE A 186 -17.62 17.59 -0.92
C PHE A 186 -17.47 16.07 -0.79
N VAL A 187 -16.43 15.52 -1.43
CA VAL A 187 -16.11 14.10 -1.34
C VAL A 187 -14.72 13.93 -0.72
N GLY A 188 -14.63 13.49 0.52
CA GLY A 188 -13.38 13.32 1.23
C GLY A 188 -13.57 13.08 2.72
N LYS A 189 -12.45 12.85 3.42
CA LYS A 189 -12.47 12.87 4.89
C LYS A 189 -12.70 14.30 5.37
N LEU A 190 -13.52 14.47 6.40
CA LEU A 190 -13.84 15.78 7.00
C LEU A 190 -12.65 16.24 7.87
N ASN A 191 -11.59 16.70 7.23
CA ASN A 191 -10.43 17.28 7.91
C ASN A 191 -9.76 18.36 7.05
N ARG A 192 -8.99 19.24 7.68
CA ARG A 192 -8.31 20.37 7.02
C ARG A 192 -7.37 19.94 5.90
N SER A 193 -6.68 18.80 6.04
CA SER A 193 -5.76 18.31 5.01
C SER A 193 -6.45 17.95 3.68
N LYS A 194 -7.79 17.88 3.67
CA LYS A 194 -8.62 17.63 2.48
C LYS A 194 -9.38 18.88 2.03
N GLY A 195 -9.16 20.04 2.65
CA GLY A 195 -9.79 21.30 2.30
C GLY A 195 -11.27 21.36 2.69
N TYR A 196 -11.71 20.59 3.67
CA TYR A 196 -13.12 20.61 4.12
C TYR A 196 -13.55 21.97 4.65
N ASP A 197 -12.68 22.63 5.42
CA ASP A 197 -12.86 23.97 5.94
C ASP A 197 -12.96 25.02 4.82
N ILE A 198 -12.09 24.92 3.82
CA ILE A 198 -12.10 25.78 2.62
C ILE A 198 -13.42 25.59 1.86
N PHE A 199 -13.83 24.32 1.65
CA PHE A 199 -15.10 24.02 0.99
C PHE A 199 -16.29 24.62 1.74
N GLY A 200 -16.34 24.46 3.08
CA GLY A 200 -17.40 25.04 3.92
C GLY A 200 -17.51 26.57 3.74
N SER A 201 -16.37 27.28 3.80
CA SER A 201 -16.32 28.72 3.61
C SER A 201 -16.67 29.19 2.19
N ALA A 202 -16.52 28.33 1.18
CA ALA A 202 -16.78 28.69 -0.21
C ALA A 202 -18.24 28.49 -0.64
N VAL A 203 -19.05 27.74 0.14
CA VAL A 203 -20.45 27.41 -0.19
C VAL A 203 -21.48 28.04 0.75
N ILE A 204 -21.03 28.79 1.75
CA ILE A 204 -21.85 29.65 2.62
C ILE A 204 -21.92 31.04 2.00
#